data_5c671092d22faf93c7ad3d5b8e008bed
#
_entry.id   5c671092d22faf93c7ad3d5b8e008bed
#
_cell.length_a   1.000
_cell.length_b   1.000
_cell.length_c   1.000
_cell.angle_alpha   90.00
_cell.angle_beta   90.00
_cell.angle_gamma   90.00
#
_symmetry.space_group_name_H-M   'P 1'
#
loop_
_entity.id
_entity.type
_entity.pdbx_description
1 polymer ?
#
loop_
_entity_poly.entity_id
_entity_poly.type
_entity_poly.pdbx_seq_one_letter_code
_entity_poly.pdbx_strand_id
1 'polypeptide(L)'
;AVNTFSAGVSGWVGEHMAGDKGNVSAAYLRATLKAFVSYRPVSCRVTIDGEPWFSGPLYLLAITKGSHFGQGMYISPRAVLDNGLAEISAVMPMARWQLPLRLGRLYLGNHLGTSYVHYRRGRSIQLEPGAGCNSFETDGEISAASPVRIDTLPAALSLLA
;
A
#
# COMPACT_ATOMS: atom_id res chain seq x y z
N ALA A 1 3.73 10.90 6.31
CA ALA A 1 4.52 9.77 5.81
C ALA A 1 5.84 10.27 5.22
N VAL A 2 6.90 9.56 5.48
CA VAL A 2 8.20 9.76 4.83
C VAL A 2 8.37 8.81 3.65
N ASN A 3 7.92 7.57 3.81
CA ASN A 3 8.11 6.53 2.82
C ASN A 3 6.80 5.97 2.26
N THR A 4 5.87 5.56 3.11
CA THR A 4 4.72 4.77 2.67
C THR A 4 3.43 5.20 3.36
N PHE A 5 2.37 5.31 2.57
CA PHE A 5 0.99 5.31 3.02
C PHE A 5 0.26 4.16 2.33
N SER A 6 -0.54 3.40 3.05
CA SER A 6 -1.25 2.28 2.46
C SER A 6 -2.64 2.05 3.06
N ALA A 7 -3.50 1.44 2.27
CA ALA A 7 -4.85 1.04 2.64
C ALA A 7 -5.13 -0.39 2.17
N GLY A 8 -6.00 -1.07 2.88
CA GLY A 8 -6.37 -2.42 2.51
C GLY A 8 -5.67 -3.48 3.37
N VAL A 9 -5.09 -4.51 2.75
CA VAL A 9 -4.51 -5.66 3.47
C VAL A 9 -3.39 -5.28 4.42
N SER A 10 -2.65 -4.20 4.16
CA SER A 10 -1.57 -3.73 5.04
C SER A 10 -2.09 -3.27 6.40
N GLY A 11 -3.14 -2.44 6.43
CA GLY A 11 -3.80 -2.03 7.68
C GLY A 11 -4.31 -3.24 8.46
N TRP A 12 -4.94 -4.20 7.79
CA TRP A 12 -5.42 -5.42 8.41
C TRP A 12 -4.29 -6.27 9.02
N VAL A 13 -3.16 -6.42 8.32
CA VAL A 13 -1.97 -7.12 8.83
C VAL A 13 -1.42 -6.41 10.05
N GLY A 14 -1.28 -5.08 10.00
CA GLY A 14 -0.80 -4.27 11.12
C GLY A 14 -1.68 -4.42 12.38
N GLU A 15 -3.01 -4.33 12.23
CA GLU A 15 -3.95 -4.55 13.34
C GLU A 15 -3.79 -5.94 13.98
N HIS A 16 -3.54 -6.98 13.18
CA HIS A 16 -3.39 -8.35 13.67
C HIS A 16 -1.99 -8.65 14.22
N MET A 17 -1.04 -7.76 14.02
CA MET A 17 0.28 -7.82 14.65
C MET A 17 0.34 -7.10 16.01
N ALA A 18 -0.53 -6.14 16.26
CA ALA A 18 -0.46 -5.21 17.40
C ALA A 18 -0.50 -5.87 18.78
N GLY A 19 -0.76 -7.16 18.90
CA GLY A 19 -0.74 -7.91 20.16
C GLY A 19 0.44 -8.88 20.33
N ASP A 20 1.28 -9.04 19.34
CA ASP A 20 2.33 -10.06 19.33
C ASP A 20 3.67 -9.48 19.84
N LYS A 21 4.01 -9.80 21.09
CA LYS A 21 5.25 -9.35 21.75
C LYS A 21 6.49 -10.19 21.39
N GLY A 22 6.37 -11.11 20.42
CA GLY A 22 7.43 -12.02 20.01
C GLY A 22 8.29 -11.48 18.86
N ASN A 23 8.84 -12.39 18.06
CA ASN A 23 9.61 -12.05 16.87
C ASN A 23 8.72 -11.37 15.82
N VAL A 24 9.02 -10.10 15.51
CA VAL A 24 8.26 -9.26 14.58
C VAL A 24 8.09 -9.90 13.20
N SER A 25 9.15 -10.53 12.67
CA SER A 25 9.10 -11.19 11.35
C SER A 25 8.18 -12.41 11.36
N ALA A 26 8.15 -13.20 12.45
CA ALA A 26 7.26 -14.33 12.59
C ALA A 26 5.81 -13.88 12.78
N ALA A 27 5.56 -12.79 13.52
CA ALA A 27 4.26 -12.18 13.67
C ALA A 27 3.71 -11.68 12.34
N TYR A 28 4.54 -10.97 11.57
CA TYR A 28 4.20 -10.50 10.23
C TYR A 28 3.85 -11.65 9.28
N LEU A 29 4.66 -12.71 9.26
CA LEU A 29 4.39 -13.88 8.42
C LEU A 29 3.06 -14.55 8.79
N ARG A 30 2.79 -14.74 10.11
CA ARG A 30 1.49 -15.29 10.57
C ARG A 30 0.31 -14.42 10.18
N ALA A 31 0.41 -13.10 10.38
CA ALA A 31 -0.64 -12.16 10.00
C ALA A 31 -0.88 -12.15 8.49
N THR A 32 0.19 -12.19 7.69
CA THR A 32 0.10 -12.28 6.22
C THR A 32 -0.55 -13.59 5.77
N LEU A 33 -0.18 -14.73 6.34
CA LEU A 33 -0.82 -16.02 6.04
C LEU A 33 -2.30 -16.04 6.43
N LYS A 34 -2.64 -15.45 7.58
CA LYS A 34 -4.03 -15.29 8.01
C LYS A 34 -4.81 -14.38 7.06
N ALA A 35 -4.18 -13.32 6.53
CA ALA A 35 -4.79 -12.45 5.54
C ALA A 35 -5.18 -13.19 4.25
N PHE A 36 -4.39 -14.15 3.79
CA PHE A 36 -4.74 -14.96 2.61
C PHE A 36 -6.08 -15.71 2.76
N VAL A 37 -6.41 -16.10 3.97
CA VAL A 37 -7.64 -16.86 4.26
C VAL A 37 -8.82 -15.93 4.61
N SER A 38 -8.57 -14.88 5.38
CA SER A 38 -9.62 -14.14 6.07
C SER A 38 -9.87 -12.74 5.51
N TYR A 39 -8.86 -12.11 4.86
CA TYR A 39 -9.00 -10.76 4.38
C TYR A 39 -10.00 -10.65 3.23
N ARG A 40 -10.81 -9.59 3.27
CA ARG A 40 -11.75 -9.24 2.20
C ARG A 40 -11.32 -7.90 1.58
N PRO A 41 -11.39 -7.76 0.23
CA PRO A 41 -11.11 -6.50 -0.44
C PRO A 41 -11.96 -5.37 0.13
N VAL A 42 -11.36 -4.19 0.24
CA VAL A 42 -12.01 -2.95 0.67
C VAL A 42 -12.27 -2.07 -0.53
N SER A 43 -13.26 -1.18 -0.44
CA SER A 43 -13.51 -0.20 -1.48
C SER A 43 -12.91 1.15 -1.14
N CYS A 44 -12.43 1.86 -2.16
CA CYS A 44 -12.02 3.25 -2.03
C CYS A 44 -12.19 3.99 -3.35
N ARG A 45 -12.17 5.34 -3.26
CA ARG A 45 -12.03 6.23 -4.41
C ARG A 45 -10.72 6.97 -4.30
N VAL A 46 -9.98 7.03 -5.40
CA VAL A 46 -8.68 7.69 -5.49
C VAL A 46 -8.69 8.72 -6.62
N THR A 47 -8.35 9.95 -6.29
CA THR A 47 -8.14 11.04 -7.23
C THR A 47 -6.67 11.42 -7.20
N ILE A 48 -6.04 11.58 -8.36
CA ILE A 48 -4.61 11.92 -8.50
C ILE A 48 -4.49 13.20 -9.31
N ASP A 49 -3.85 14.21 -8.74
CA ASP A 49 -3.63 15.53 -9.34
C ASP A 49 -4.93 16.19 -9.85
N GLY A 50 -6.03 15.99 -9.11
CA GLY A 50 -7.37 16.49 -9.44
C GLY A 50 -8.18 15.61 -10.39
N GLU A 51 -7.57 14.56 -10.97
CA GLU A 51 -8.25 13.66 -11.90
C GLU A 51 -8.70 12.37 -11.22
N PRO A 52 -9.97 11.94 -11.37
CA PRO A 52 -10.43 10.64 -10.91
C PRO A 52 -9.58 9.52 -11.55
N TRP A 53 -9.00 8.66 -10.75
CA TRP A 53 -8.15 7.59 -11.25
C TRP A 53 -8.70 6.20 -10.99
N PHE A 54 -9.22 5.97 -9.78
CA PHE A 54 -9.70 4.66 -9.37
C PHE A 54 -10.92 4.78 -8.47
N SER A 55 -11.90 3.88 -8.66
CA SER A 55 -13.04 3.75 -7.76
C SER A 55 -13.51 2.30 -7.76
N GLY A 56 -13.57 1.68 -6.60
CA GLY A 56 -14.05 0.31 -6.45
C GLY A 56 -13.26 -0.52 -5.44
N PRO A 57 -13.45 -1.86 -5.47
CA PRO A 57 -12.78 -2.77 -4.56
C PRO A 57 -11.31 -2.95 -4.93
N LEU A 58 -10.44 -3.01 -3.90
CA LEU A 58 -9.02 -3.31 -4.04
C LEU A 58 -8.55 -4.21 -2.90
N TYR A 59 -7.45 -4.91 -3.13
CA TYR A 59 -6.77 -5.71 -2.13
C TYR A 59 -5.75 -4.88 -1.34
N LEU A 60 -5.01 -4.03 -2.05
CA LEU A 60 -4.01 -3.13 -1.49
C LEU A 60 -3.96 -1.85 -2.32
N LEU A 61 -3.96 -0.70 -1.65
CA LEU A 61 -3.48 0.56 -2.20
C LEU A 61 -2.17 0.90 -1.50
N ALA A 62 -1.13 1.15 -2.27
CA ALA A 62 0.16 1.63 -1.77
C ALA A 62 0.50 2.96 -2.44
N ILE A 63 0.82 3.98 -1.65
CA ILE A 63 1.32 5.28 -2.08
C ILE A 63 2.69 5.43 -1.44
N THR A 64 3.74 5.44 -2.26
CA THR A 64 5.10 5.33 -1.74
C THR A 64 6.02 6.38 -2.34
N LYS A 65 7.05 6.73 -1.60
CA LYS A 65 8.17 7.53 -2.09
C LYS A 65 9.42 6.67 -2.32
N GLY A 66 9.63 5.70 -1.46
CA GLY A 66 10.68 4.69 -1.62
C GLY A 66 10.21 3.48 -2.43
N SER A 67 11.16 2.64 -2.82
CA SER A 67 10.90 1.47 -3.65
C SER A 67 10.39 0.25 -2.88
N HIS A 68 10.67 0.17 -1.58
CA HIS A 68 10.34 -0.97 -0.74
C HIS A 68 9.46 -0.58 0.44
N PHE A 69 8.56 -1.46 0.84
CA PHE A 69 7.80 -1.33 2.08
C PHE A 69 7.54 -2.70 2.74
N GLY A 70 7.04 -2.68 3.99
CA GLY A 70 6.82 -3.89 4.75
C GLY A 70 8.13 -4.68 4.93
N GLN A 71 8.06 -5.99 4.90
CA GLN A 71 9.22 -6.88 5.03
C GLN A 71 9.95 -7.10 3.69
N GLY A 72 10.39 -6.00 3.05
CA GLY A 72 11.20 -6.05 1.83
C GLY A 72 10.42 -6.24 0.53
N MET A 73 9.12 -5.96 0.49
CA MET A 73 8.34 -5.97 -0.75
C MET A 73 8.79 -4.83 -1.67
N TYR A 74 9.17 -5.16 -2.89
CA TYR A 74 9.60 -4.21 -3.92
C TYR A 74 8.39 -3.66 -4.68
N ILE A 75 7.53 -2.90 -3.94
CA ILE A 75 6.21 -2.43 -4.42
C ILE A 75 6.32 -1.35 -5.48
N SER A 76 7.36 -0.55 -5.46
CA SER A 76 7.55 0.59 -6.37
C SER A 76 8.91 0.56 -7.06
N PRO A 77 9.12 -0.37 -8.01
CA PRO A 77 10.40 -0.54 -8.70
C PRO A 77 10.83 0.66 -9.56
N ARG A 78 9.94 1.61 -9.79
CA ARG A 78 10.19 2.83 -10.54
C ARG A 78 10.34 4.08 -9.66
N ALA A 79 10.39 3.89 -8.33
CA ALA A 79 10.49 5.00 -7.38
C ALA A 79 11.80 5.77 -7.54
N VAL A 80 11.68 7.10 -7.53
CA VAL A 80 12.79 8.04 -7.57
C VAL A 80 12.58 9.05 -6.45
N LEU A 81 13.53 9.13 -5.52
CA LEU A 81 13.34 9.86 -4.27
C LEU A 81 13.23 11.38 -4.42
N ASP A 82 13.85 11.97 -5.43
CA ASP A 82 13.98 13.42 -5.64
C ASP A 82 13.09 14.00 -6.75
N ASN A 83 12.29 13.18 -7.44
CA ASN A 83 11.48 13.62 -8.57
C ASN A 83 10.19 14.37 -8.19
N GLY A 84 9.89 14.52 -6.91
CA GLY A 84 8.67 15.19 -6.42
C GLY A 84 7.36 14.45 -6.71
N LEU A 85 7.41 13.17 -7.08
CA LEU A 85 6.24 12.34 -7.37
C LEU A 85 6.15 11.18 -6.39
N ALA A 86 4.94 10.82 -5.99
CA ALA A 86 4.66 9.55 -5.33
C ALA A 86 4.34 8.48 -6.38
N GLU A 87 4.69 7.24 -6.06
CA GLU A 87 4.30 6.04 -6.80
C GLU A 87 3.00 5.50 -6.22
N ILE A 88 1.98 5.30 -7.05
CA ILE A 88 0.66 4.82 -6.61
C ILE A 88 0.39 3.49 -7.29
N SER A 89 0.20 2.44 -6.49
CA SER A 89 -0.12 1.10 -6.94
C SER A 89 -1.41 0.61 -6.28
N ALA A 90 -2.43 0.29 -7.07
CA ALA A 90 -3.65 -0.35 -6.61
C ALA A 90 -3.68 -1.80 -7.09
N VAL A 91 -3.68 -2.73 -6.15
CA VAL A 91 -3.75 -4.17 -6.41
C VAL A 91 -5.21 -4.62 -6.36
N MET A 92 -5.70 -5.15 -7.47
CA MET A 92 -7.09 -5.57 -7.64
C MET A 92 -7.42 -6.85 -6.85
N PRO A 93 -8.70 -7.03 -6.50
CA PRO A 93 -9.17 -8.28 -5.95
C PRO A 93 -8.83 -9.46 -6.86
N MET A 94 -8.51 -10.59 -6.24
CA MET A 94 -8.12 -11.80 -6.96
C MET A 94 -8.57 -13.05 -6.19
N ALA A 95 -8.60 -14.19 -6.86
CA ALA A 95 -8.87 -15.47 -6.22
C ALA A 95 -7.76 -15.81 -5.22
N ARG A 96 -8.13 -16.33 -4.05
CA ARG A 96 -7.19 -16.60 -2.93
C ARG A 96 -6.02 -17.50 -3.32
N TRP A 97 -6.24 -18.49 -4.19
CA TRP A 97 -5.19 -19.38 -4.67
C TRP A 97 -4.11 -18.68 -5.53
N GLN A 98 -4.42 -17.49 -6.09
CA GLN A 98 -3.48 -16.69 -6.88
C GLN A 98 -2.56 -15.83 -6.01
N LEU A 99 -2.96 -15.56 -4.75
CA LEU A 99 -2.24 -14.64 -3.86
C LEU A 99 -0.76 -15.02 -3.65
N PRO A 100 -0.39 -16.29 -3.35
CA PRO A 100 1.02 -16.64 -3.14
C PRO A 100 1.89 -16.36 -4.38
N LEU A 101 1.39 -16.70 -5.56
CA LEU A 101 2.12 -16.49 -6.83
C LEU A 101 2.30 -14.98 -7.13
N ARG A 102 1.24 -14.21 -6.93
CA ARG A 102 1.26 -12.77 -7.21
C ARG A 102 2.01 -11.97 -6.14
N LEU A 103 1.99 -12.45 -4.90
CA LEU A 103 2.83 -11.90 -3.84
C LEU A 103 4.33 -12.06 -4.17
N GLY A 104 4.75 -13.21 -4.70
CA GLY A 104 6.12 -13.40 -5.19
C GLY A 104 6.53 -12.35 -6.23
N ARG A 105 5.62 -11.96 -7.13
CA ARG A 105 5.87 -10.88 -8.11
C ARG A 105 6.05 -9.51 -7.45
N LEU A 106 5.36 -9.23 -6.34
CA LEU A 106 5.57 -8.00 -5.57
C LEU A 106 6.98 -7.95 -4.96
N TYR A 107 7.49 -9.06 -4.45
CA TYR A 107 8.87 -9.13 -3.95
C TYR A 107 9.92 -8.97 -5.05
N LEU A 108 9.63 -9.49 -6.25
CA LEU A 108 10.54 -9.38 -7.40
C LEU A 108 10.41 -8.07 -8.17
N GLY A 109 9.44 -7.22 -7.85
CA GLY A 109 9.20 -5.95 -8.54
C GLY A 109 8.67 -6.06 -9.97
N ASN A 110 8.21 -7.24 -10.39
CA ASN A 110 7.72 -7.51 -11.76
C ASN A 110 6.18 -7.60 -11.85
N HIS A 111 5.48 -6.93 -10.95
CA HIS A 111 4.02 -6.86 -10.88
C HIS A 111 3.44 -5.70 -11.72
N LEU A 112 4.23 -4.65 -11.97
CA LEU A 112 3.78 -3.51 -12.78
C LEU A 112 3.52 -3.95 -14.24
N GLY A 113 2.44 -3.41 -14.83
CA GLY A 113 2.02 -3.79 -16.18
C GLY A 113 1.19 -5.07 -16.26
N THR A 114 0.90 -5.71 -15.13
CA THR A 114 -0.05 -6.84 -15.06
C THR A 114 -1.49 -6.33 -14.98
N SER A 115 -2.45 -7.13 -15.45
CA SER A 115 -3.88 -6.75 -15.46
C SER A 115 -4.51 -6.56 -14.06
N TYR A 116 -3.85 -7.02 -13.01
CA TYR A 116 -4.33 -6.91 -11.63
C TYR A 116 -3.66 -5.79 -10.83
N VAL A 117 -2.79 -4.98 -11.45
CA VAL A 117 -2.17 -3.82 -10.80
C VAL A 117 -2.41 -2.59 -11.66
N HIS A 118 -3.13 -1.62 -11.11
CA HIS A 118 -3.19 -0.28 -11.66
C HIS A 118 -2.07 0.55 -11.06
N TYR A 119 -1.33 1.25 -11.91
CA TYR A 119 -0.18 2.03 -11.50
C TYR A 119 -0.23 3.44 -12.09
N ARG A 120 0.07 4.43 -11.27
CA ARG A 120 0.21 5.84 -11.69
C ARG A 120 1.21 6.56 -10.77
N ARG A 121 1.71 7.70 -11.24
CA ARG A 121 2.47 8.67 -10.46
C ARG A 121 1.65 9.93 -10.27
N GLY A 122 1.86 10.64 -9.16
CA GLY A 122 1.22 11.93 -8.92
C GLY A 122 1.84 12.70 -7.77
N ARG A 123 1.44 13.96 -7.65
CA ARG A 123 1.91 14.85 -6.58
C ARG A 123 0.91 14.99 -5.46
N SER A 124 -0.37 15.04 -5.82
CA SER A 124 -1.47 15.20 -4.89
C SER A 124 -2.44 14.05 -5.04
N ILE A 125 -2.61 13.27 -3.99
CA ILE A 125 -3.47 12.10 -3.97
C ILE A 125 -4.58 12.34 -2.94
N GLN A 126 -5.82 12.23 -3.37
CA GLN A 126 -6.98 12.25 -2.48
C GLN A 126 -7.54 10.85 -2.40
N LEU A 127 -7.76 10.36 -1.19
CA LEU A 127 -8.30 9.05 -0.91
C LEU A 127 -9.57 9.18 -0.06
N GLU A 128 -10.66 8.62 -0.56
CA GLU A 128 -11.93 8.47 0.15
C GLU A 128 -12.13 6.98 0.47
N PRO A 129 -12.13 6.59 1.75
CA PRO A 129 -12.41 5.22 2.14
C PRO A 129 -13.88 4.89 1.89
N GLY A 130 -14.13 3.70 1.37
CA GLY A 130 -15.45 3.15 1.15
C GLY A 130 -15.71 1.91 2.01
N ALA A 131 -16.62 1.06 1.55
CA ALA A 131 -17.03 -0.11 2.31
C ALA A 131 -15.85 -1.02 2.69
N GLY A 132 -15.76 -1.37 3.97
CA GLY A 132 -14.76 -2.27 4.54
C GLY A 132 -13.38 -1.65 4.77
N CYS A 133 -13.13 -0.41 4.35
CA CYS A 133 -11.88 0.29 4.58
C CYS A 133 -11.94 1.01 5.93
N ASN A 134 -11.45 0.35 6.98
CA ASN A 134 -11.56 0.84 8.36
C ASN A 134 -10.26 1.46 8.88
N SER A 135 -9.12 1.14 8.27
CA SER A 135 -7.82 1.59 8.72
C SER A 135 -6.87 1.89 7.57
N PHE A 136 -5.95 2.81 7.84
CA PHE A 136 -4.79 3.12 7.01
C PHE A 136 -3.52 2.78 7.78
N GLU A 137 -2.46 2.54 7.04
CA GLU A 137 -1.11 2.38 7.58
C GLU A 137 -0.21 3.49 7.01
N THR A 138 0.55 4.15 7.87
CA THR A 138 1.50 5.20 7.50
C THR A 138 2.83 4.90 8.15
N ASP A 139 3.84 4.54 7.37
CA ASP A 139 5.20 4.19 7.86
C ASP A 139 5.18 3.19 9.05
N GLY A 140 4.25 2.23 9.04
CA GLY A 140 4.08 1.22 10.10
C GLY A 140 3.09 1.58 11.20
N GLU A 141 2.56 2.80 11.22
CA GLU A 141 1.55 3.23 12.20
C GLU A 141 0.14 3.06 11.62
N ILE A 142 -0.77 2.51 12.43
CA ILE A 142 -2.17 2.29 12.06
C ILE A 142 -3.03 3.43 12.55
N SER A 143 -3.87 3.95 11.68
CA SER A 143 -4.86 4.98 11.99
C SER A 143 -6.24 4.60 11.47
N ALA A 144 -7.30 5.16 12.06
CA ALA A 144 -8.66 5.00 11.54
C ALA A 144 -8.79 5.61 10.15
N ALA A 145 -9.49 4.92 9.24
CA ALA A 145 -9.70 5.42 7.89
C ALA A 145 -10.65 6.61 7.88
N SER A 146 -10.22 7.68 7.25
CA SER A 146 -11.00 8.90 6.99
C SER A 146 -10.58 9.47 5.63
N PRO A 147 -11.38 10.36 5.01
CA PRO A 147 -10.92 11.06 3.83
C PRO A 147 -9.57 11.76 4.09
N VAL A 148 -8.59 11.51 3.23
CA VAL A 148 -7.23 12.04 3.39
C VAL A 148 -6.70 12.59 2.08
N ARG A 149 -5.90 13.64 2.18
CA ARG A 149 -5.08 14.16 1.10
C ARG A 149 -3.61 13.99 1.43
N ILE A 150 -2.87 13.49 0.47
CA ILE A 150 -1.43 13.23 0.56
C ILE A 150 -0.75 14.04 -0.54
N ASP A 151 0.06 15.01 -0.15
CA ASP A 151 0.83 15.84 -1.07
C ASP A 151 2.32 15.51 -0.94
N THR A 152 3.01 15.36 -2.07
CA THR A 152 4.47 15.19 -2.11
C THR A 152 5.14 16.54 -1.93
N LEU A 153 6.04 16.66 -0.97
CA LEU A 153 6.86 17.84 -0.74
C LEU A 153 8.27 17.58 -1.26
N PRO A 154 8.67 18.10 -2.44
CA PRO A 154 10.00 17.92 -2.97
C PRO A 154 11.06 18.54 -2.05
N ALA A 155 12.20 17.87 -1.89
CA ALA A 155 13.35 18.37 -1.12
C ALA A 155 13.04 18.80 0.33
N ALA A 156 11.96 18.24 0.94
CA ALA A 156 11.57 18.58 2.30
C ALA A 156 12.52 18.00 3.38
N LEU A 157 13.32 17.00 3.03
CA LEU A 157 14.28 16.34 3.91
C LEU A 157 15.66 16.32 3.25
N SER A 158 16.69 16.71 3.99
CA SER A 158 18.09 16.49 3.62
C SER A 158 18.61 15.26 4.35
N LEU A 159 19.02 14.25 3.63
CA LEU A 159 19.67 13.06 4.19
C LEU A 159 21.18 13.23 4.10
N LEU A 160 21.87 12.99 5.20
CA LEU A 160 23.31 12.85 5.20
C LEU A 160 23.66 11.47 4.63
N ALA A 161 24.41 11.45 3.55
CA ALA A 161 24.92 10.22 2.94
C ALA A 161 26.28 9.85 3.53
#